data_a68128aba783a1845783fd9622127a1b
#
_entry.id   a68128aba783a1845783fd9622127a1b
#
_cell.length_a   1.000
_cell.length_b   1.000
_cell.length_c   1.000
_cell.angle_alpha   90.00
_cell.angle_beta   90.00
_cell.angle_gamma   90.00
#
_symmetry.space_group_name_H-M   'P 1'
#
loop_
_entity.id
_entity.type
_entity.pdbx_description
1 polymer ?
#
loop_
_entity_poly.entity_id
_entity_poly.type
_entity_poly.pdbx_seq_one_letter_code
_entity_poly.pdbx_strand_id
1 'polypeptide(L)'
;MDAAWEVARADGLAGLTLRDVARKVGMRPPSVYSYFASKHAVYDAMYAQGCREFLGRVSRLDLTGDALTDLRAGARMFIDFCVEDPARYQLMFQRTVPGFEPSAESYALAVEALESLRAALVKIGITAPGALDMLTALTTGLADQQISNDPGGDRWLKLVDEAMEMFLAHMNTRTRRKVR
;
A
#
# COMPACT_ATOMS: atom_id res chain seq x y z
N MET A 1 -8.15 -15.71 7.35
CA MET A 1 -7.04 -14.74 7.14
C MET A 1 -6.84 -13.83 8.34
N ASP A 2 -7.90 -13.42 9.03
CA ASP A 2 -7.83 -12.50 10.18
C ASP A 2 -6.86 -12.95 11.27
N ALA A 3 -6.88 -14.24 11.61
CA ALA A 3 -5.92 -14.81 12.55
C ALA A 3 -4.44 -14.66 12.13
N ALA A 4 -4.13 -14.73 10.83
CA ALA A 4 -2.77 -14.52 10.34
C ALA A 4 -2.35 -13.06 10.51
N TRP A 5 -3.26 -12.11 10.21
CA TRP A 5 -3.02 -10.69 10.45
C TRP A 5 -2.87 -10.38 11.95
N GLU A 6 -3.69 -10.98 12.81
CA GLU A 6 -3.58 -10.79 14.26
C GLU A 6 -2.21 -11.27 14.79
N VAL A 7 -1.74 -12.44 14.33
CA VAL A 7 -0.39 -12.94 14.70
C VAL A 7 0.69 -12.01 14.15
N ALA A 8 0.58 -11.58 12.88
CA ALA A 8 1.55 -10.68 12.27
C ALA A 8 1.63 -9.30 12.97
N ARG A 9 0.50 -8.78 13.46
CA ARG A 9 0.47 -7.53 14.25
C ARG A 9 1.07 -7.68 15.64
N ALA A 10 0.90 -8.84 16.27
CA ALA A 10 1.41 -9.10 17.61
C ALA A 10 2.90 -9.45 17.63
N ASP A 11 3.34 -10.33 16.72
CA ASP A 11 4.66 -10.96 16.76
C ASP A 11 5.57 -10.52 15.60
N GLY A 12 5.07 -9.61 14.74
CA GLY A 12 5.70 -9.20 13.48
C GLY A 12 5.57 -10.26 12.39
N LEU A 13 5.80 -9.85 11.13
CA LEU A 13 5.75 -10.79 9.99
C LEU A 13 6.76 -11.94 10.15
N ALA A 14 7.97 -11.66 10.61
CA ALA A 14 8.99 -12.68 10.81
C ALA A 14 8.57 -13.73 11.86
N GLY A 15 7.86 -13.31 12.90
CA GLY A 15 7.39 -14.16 14.00
C GLY A 15 6.18 -15.04 13.63
N LEU A 16 5.44 -14.74 12.57
CA LEU A 16 4.27 -15.54 12.17
C LEU A 16 4.65 -17.00 11.93
N THR A 17 3.91 -17.93 12.53
CA THR A 17 4.01 -19.37 12.24
C THR A 17 2.62 -19.97 11.97
N LEU A 18 2.58 -21.02 11.13
CA LEU A 18 1.33 -21.77 10.87
C LEU A 18 0.74 -22.38 12.16
N ARG A 19 1.58 -22.70 13.14
CA ARG A 19 1.13 -23.21 14.44
C ARG A 19 0.41 -22.14 15.24
N ASP A 20 0.87 -20.90 15.23
CA ASP A 20 0.25 -19.79 15.93
C ASP A 20 -1.08 -19.42 15.27
N VAL A 21 -1.13 -19.41 13.94
CA VAL A 21 -2.37 -19.23 13.17
C VAL A 21 -3.38 -20.34 13.52
N ALA A 22 -2.94 -21.61 13.54
CA ALA A 22 -3.79 -22.74 13.90
C ALA A 22 -4.38 -22.58 15.31
N ARG A 23 -3.54 -22.24 16.28
CA ARG A 23 -3.95 -22.00 17.67
C ARG A 23 -5.00 -20.89 17.76
N LYS A 24 -4.79 -19.80 17.00
CA LYS A 24 -5.68 -18.63 17.00
C LYS A 24 -7.09 -18.95 16.48
N VAL A 25 -7.21 -19.86 15.52
CA VAL A 25 -8.50 -20.30 14.95
C VAL A 25 -9.05 -21.56 15.60
N GLY A 26 -8.42 -22.07 16.67
CA GLY A 26 -8.87 -23.29 17.38
C GLY A 26 -8.70 -24.57 16.55
N MET A 27 -7.82 -24.57 15.53
CA MET A 27 -7.56 -25.74 14.69
C MET A 27 -6.29 -26.48 15.14
N ARG A 28 -6.23 -27.78 14.85
CA ARG A 28 -4.99 -28.54 14.99
C ARG A 28 -4.00 -28.14 13.89
N PRO A 29 -2.68 -27.99 14.17
CA PRO A 29 -1.71 -27.57 13.17
C PRO A 29 -1.76 -28.37 11.85
N PRO A 30 -1.92 -29.71 11.83
CA PRO A 30 -2.04 -30.47 10.59
C PRO A 30 -3.19 -30.01 9.68
N SER A 31 -4.30 -29.54 10.28
CA SER A 31 -5.44 -29.05 9.51
C SER A 31 -5.13 -27.72 8.77
N VAL A 32 -4.26 -26.87 9.32
CA VAL A 32 -3.86 -25.62 8.63
C VAL A 32 -2.95 -25.91 7.44
N TYR A 33 -2.12 -26.96 7.55
CA TYR A 33 -1.26 -27.38 6.43
C TYR A 33 -2.04 -27.93 5.22
N SER A 34 -3.30 -28.34 5.39
CA SER A 34 -4.15 -28.70 4.25
C SER A 34 -4.65 -27.50 3.45
N TYR A 35 -4.63 -26.28 4.05
CA TYR A 35 -5.00 -25.03 3.39
C TYR A 35 -3.78 -24.25 2.88
N PHE A 36 -2.68 -24.30 3.62
CA PHE A 36 -1.46 -23.55 3.32
C PHE A 36 -0.25 -24.46 3.40
N ALA A 37 0.34 -24.76 2.26
CA ALA A 37 1.50 -25.66 2.17
C ALA A 37 2.75 -25.11 2.88
N SER A 38 2.85 -23.79 3.09
CA SER A 38 4.00 -23.14 3.71
C SER A 38 3.62 -21.80 4.34
N LYS A 39 4.54 -21.24 5.13
CA LYS A 39 4.45 -19.88 5.64
C LYS A 39 4.35 -18.84 4.50
N HIS A 40 5.10 -19.05 3.40
CA HIS A 40 5.04 -18.18 2.24
C HIS A 40 3.67 -18.21 1.55
N ALA A 41 2.98 -19.36 1.54
CA ALA A 41 1.60 -19.43 1.03
C ALA A 41 0.62 -18.60 1.89
N VAL A 42 0.85 -18.51 3.20
CA VAL A 42 0.07 -17.60 4.07
C VAL A 42 0.37 -16.14 3.73
N TYR A 43 1.65 -15.79 3.58
CA TYR A 43 2.02 -14.42 3.17
C TYR A 43 1.43 -14.04 1.82
N ASP A 44 1.43 -14.94 0.85
CA ASP A 44 0.85 -14.70 -0.46
C ASP A 44 -0.66 -14.41 -0.38
N ALA A 45 -1.38 -15.21 0.38
CA ALA A 45 -2.81 -14.99 0.62
C ALA A 45 -3.09 -13.69 1.38
N MET A 46 -2.25 -13.33 2.38
CA MET A 46 -2.31 -12.06 3.09
C MET A 46 -2.03 -10.88 2.14
N TYR A 47 -1.01 -10.99 1.31
CA TYR A 47 -0.67 -9.99 0.29
C TYR A 47 -1.82 -9.74 -0.67
N ALA A 48 -2.38 -10.82 -1.23
CA ALA A 48 -3.54 -10.73 -2.13
C ALA A 48 -4.76 -10.10 -1.44
N GLN A 49 -5.02 -10.43 -0.18
CA GLN A 49 -6.10 -9.81 0.59
C GLN A 49 -5.86 -8.31 0.78
N GLY A 50 -4.64 -7.91 1.17
CA GLY A 50 -4.27 -6.51 1.33
C GLY A 50 -4.42 -5.72 0.03
N CYS A 51 -3.98 -6.28 -1.11
CA CYS A 51 -4.15 -5.65 -2.42
C CYS A 51 -5.63 -5.47 -2.81
N ARG A 52 -6.48 -6.48 -2.56
CA ARG A 52 -7.93 -6.35 -2.82
C ARG A 52 -8.57 -5.30 -1.94
N GLU A 53 -8.19 -5.22 -0.67
CA GLU A 53 -8.67 -4.17 0.23
C GLU A 53 -8.26 -2.78 -0.26
N PHE A 54 -7.00 -2.63 -0.68
CA PHE A 54 -6.49 -1.38 -1.25
C PHE A 54 -7.26 -0.98 -2.51
N LEU A 55 -7.41 -1.89 -3.47
CA LEU A 55 -8.22 -1.67 -4.68
C LEU A 55 -9.66 -1.29 -4.36
N GLY A 56 -10.25 -1.92 -3.35
CA GLY A 56 -11.59 -1.55 -2.86
C GLY A 56 -11.66 -0.14 -2.29
N ARG A 57 -10.58 0.39 -1.69
CA ARG A 57 -10.52 1.82 -1.27
C ARG A 57 -10.34 2.74 -2.46
N VAL A 58 -9.46 2.39 -3.40
CA VAL A 58 -9.27 3.17 -4.64
C VAL A 58 -10.58 3.31 -5.40
N SER A 59 -11.37 2.24 -5.53
CA SER A 59 -12.64 2.27 -6.25
C SER A 59 -13.73 3.14 -5.61
N ARG A 60 -13.58 3.48 -4.34
CA ARG A 60 -14.51 4.35 -3.60
C ARG A 60 -14.07 5.81 -3.56
N LEU A 61 -12.91 6.14 -4.12
CA LEU A 61 -12.48 7.53 -4.22
C LEU A 61 -13.40 8.29 -5.17
N ASP A 62 -14.03 9.34 -4.64
CA ASP A 62 -14.84 10.25 -5.41
C ASP A 62 -13.94 11.32 -6.04
N LEU A 63 -13.50 11.06 -7.27
CA LEU A 63 -12.59 11.94 -7.99
C LEU A 63 -13.37 13.05 -8.69
N THR A 64 -12.98 14.29 -8.42
CA THR A 64 -13.65 15.51 -8.88
C THR A 64 -13.19 15.97 -10.27
N GLY A 65 -12.01 15.53 -10.71
CA GLY A 65 -11.32 16.03 -11.90
C GLY A 65 -10.46 17.27 -11.63
N ASP A 66 -10.52 17.85 -10.43
CA ASP A 66 -9.56 18.86 -9.99
C ASP A 66 -8.26 18.19 -9.54
N ALA A 67 -7.17 18.54 -10.21
CA ALA A 67 -5.90 17.85 -10.03
C ALA A 67 -5.38 17.87 -8.59
N LEU A 68 -5.46 18.99 -7.90
CA LEU A 68 -4.95 19.11 -6.55
C LEU A 68 -5.84 18.39 -5.55
N THR A 69 -7.15 18.54 -5.68
CA THR A 69 -8.14 17.86 -4.84
C THR A 69 -7.99 16.34 -4.94
N ASP A 70 -7.89 15.82 -6.16
CA ASP A 70 -7.80 14.39 -6.42
C ASP A 70 -6.46 13.81 -5.94
N LEU A 71 -5.35 14.53 -6.13
CA LEU A 71 -4.03 14.15 -5.59
C LEU A 71 -4.05 14.07 -4.06
N ARG A 72 -4.62 15.06 -3.39
CA ARG A 72 -4.74 15.08 -1.92
C ARG A 72 -5.60 13.93 -1.42
N ALA A 73 -6.76 13.70 -2.04
CA ALA A 73 -7.65 12.60 -1.67
C ALA A 73 -6.97 11.24 -1.82
N GLY A 74 -6.31 10.99 -2.95
CA GLY A 74 -5.56 9.76 -3.20
C GLY A 74 -4.39 9.54 -2.25
N ALA A 75 -3.59 10.60 -2.01
CA ALA A 75 -2.46 10.54 -1.09
C ALA A 75 -2.89 10.28 0.35
N ARG A 76 -3.93 10.97 0.84
CA ARG A 76 -4.50 10.73 2.18
C ARG A 76 -5.00 9.30 2.32
N MET A 77 -5.83 8.82 1.38
CA MET A 77 -6.33 7.45 1.39
C MET A 77 -5.19 6.42 1.44
N PHE A 78 -4.13 6.61 0.64
CA PHE A 78 -2.97 5.72 0.64
C PHE A 78 -2.24 5.71 1.99
N ILE A 79 -1.95 6.90 2.53
CA ILE A 79 -1.20 7.01 3.78
C ILE A 79 -2.03 6.48 4.96
N ASP A 80 -3.33 6.79 5.02
CA ASP A 80 -4.24 6.24 6.04
C ASP A 80 -4.27 4.71 5.98
N PHE A 81 -4.36 4.14 4.76
CA PHE A 81 -4.29 2.69 4.57
C PHE A 81 -3.01 2.07 5.11
N CYS A 82 -1.86 2.75 4.94
CA CYS A 82 -0.57 2.28 5.43
C CYS A 82 -0.45 2.39 6.96
N VAL A 83 -0.89 3.52 7.52
CA VAL A 83 -0.77 3.82 8.96
C VAL A 83 -1.72 2.99 9.81
N GLU A 84 -2.91 2.66 9.31
CA GLU A 84 -3.90 1.81 10.00
C GLU A 84 -3.36 0.42 10.34
N ASP A 85 -2.50 -0.13 9.50
CA ASP A 85 -1.94 -1.47 9.70
C ASP A 85 -0.48 -1.56 9.22
N PRO A 86 0.49 -1.24 10.10
CA PRO A 86 1.91 -1.32 9.77
C PRO A 86 2.38 -2.71 9.31
N ALA A 87 1.79 -3.80 9.82
CA ALA A 87 2.14 -5.14 9.37
C ALA A 87 1.72 -5.38 7.91
N ARG A 88 0.54 -4.88 7.52
CA ARG A 88 0.05 -4.90 6.15
C ARG A 88 0.92 -4.03 5.24
N TYR A 89 1.27 -2.82 5.69
CA TYR A 89 2.19 -1.93 4.98
C TYR A 89 3.53 -2.61 4.69
N GLN A 90 4.13 -3.23 5.72
CA GLN A 90 5.40 -3.94 5.57
C GLN A 90 5.32 -5.09 4.56
N LEU A 91 4.25 -5.89 4.60
CA LEU A 91 4.08 -7.02 3.70
C LEU A 91 3.87 -6.58 2.24
N MET A 92 3.10 -5.51 2.02
CA MET A 92 2.70 -5.08 0.68
C MET A 92 3.73 -4.18 0.00
N PHE A 93 4.36 -3.27 0.74
CA PHE A 93 5.17 -2.18 0.17
C PHE A 93 6.65 -2.24 0.55
N GLN A 94 7.02 -3.11 1.51
CA GLN A 94 8.40 -3.29 1.93
C GLN A 94 8.81 -4.77 1.75
N ARG A 95 10.04 -5.02 1.33
CA ARG A 95 10.56 -6.39 1.23
C ARG A 95 11.17 -6.85 2.57
N THR A 96 10.37 -6.83 3.64
CA THR A 96 10.82 -7.15 5.00
C THR A 96 10.89 -8.64 5.31
N VAL A 97 10.22 -9.48 4.51
CA VAL A 97 10.21 -10.94 4.71
C VAL A 97 11.24 -11.59 3.79
N PRO A 98 12.34 -12.16 4.34
CA PRO A 98 13.38 -12.76 3.51
C PRO A 98 12.85 -13.93 2.67
N GLY A 99 13.18 -13.90 1.37
CA GLY A 99 12.81 -14.97 0.43
C GLY A 99 11.33 -15.04 0.07
N PHE A 100 10.49 -14.12 0.55
CA PHE A 100 9.11 -14.03 0.12
C PHE A 100 9.00 -13.16 -1.14
N GLU A 101 8.36 -13.73 -2.14
CA GLU A 101 7.87 -13.03 -3.32
C GLU A 101 6.41 -13.45 -3.54
N PRO A 102 5.50 -12.50 -3.81
CA PRO A 102 4.12 -12.84 -4.11
C PRO A 102 4.03 -13.65 -5.40
N SER A 103 3.07 -14.55 -5.48
CA SER A 103 2.76 -15.29 -6.71
C SER A 103 2.40 -14.33 -7.85
N ALA A 104 2.52 -14.78 -9.09
CA ALA A 104 2.13 -13.99 -10.25
C ALA A 104 0.66 -13.52 -10.18
N GLU A 105 -0.23 -14.36 -9.65
CA GLU A 105 -1.64 -14.04 -9.45
C GLU A 105 -1.81 -12.94 -8.40
N SER A 106 -1.16 -13.06 -7.25
CA SER A 106 -1.21 -12.05 -6.19
C SER A 106 -0.56 -10.74 -6.61
N TYR A 107 0.57 -10.81 -7.33
CA TYR A 107 1.27 -9.63 -7.83
C TYR A 107 0.47 -8.87 -8.90
N ALA A 108 -0.34 -9.55 -9.69
CA ALA A 108 -1.21 -8.90 -10.68
C ALA A 108 -2.16 -7.87 -10.05
N LEU A 109 -2.60 -8.09 -8.81
CA LEU A 109 -3.42 -7.13 -8.06
C LEU A 109 -2.66 -5.83 -7.75
N ALA A 110 -1.37 -5.92 -7.44
CA ALA A 110 -0.54 -4.73 -7.23
C ALA A 110 -0.30 -3.97 -8.54
N VAL A 111 -0.14 -4.70 -9.65
CA VAL A 111 -0.04 -4.09 -10.99
C VAL A 111 -1.33 -3.35 -11.33
N GLU A 112 -2.50 -3.94 -11.06
CA GLU A 112 -3.82 -3.29 -11.26
C GLU A 112 -3.93 -1.99 -10.46
N ALA A 113 -3.45 -1.98 -9.21
CA ALA A 113 -3.45 -0.78 -8.38
C ALA A 113 -2.55 0.33 -8.98
N LEU A 114 -1.36 0.00 -9.47
CA LEU A 114 -0.45 0.95 -10.12
C LEU A 114 -1.02 1.48 -11.44
N GLU A 115 -1.65 0.65 -12.24
CA GLU A 115 -2.31 1.10 -13.49
C GLU A 115 -3.53 1.98 -13.20
N SER A 116 -4.27 1.71 -12.15
CA SER A 116 -5.37 2.59 -11.69
C SER A 116 -4.84 3.97 -11.30
N LEU A 117 -3.73 4.04 -10.56
CA LEU A 117 -3.08 5.32 -10.22
C LEU A 117 -2.54 6.04 -11.45
N ARG A 118 -1.92 5.30 -12.38
CA ARG A 118 -1.48 5.87 -13.66
C ARG A 118 -2.64 6.48 -14.44
N ALA A 119 -3.75 5.78 -14.55
CA ALA A 119 -4.95 6.26 -15.24
C ALA A 119 -5.54 7.51 -14.55
N ALA A 120 -5.54 7.56 -13.23
CA ALA A 120 -5.97 8.73 -12.47
C ALA A 120 -5.07 9.95 -12.75
N LEU A 121 -3.74 9.78 -12.77
CA LEU A 121 -2.80 10.86 -13.14
C LEU A 121 -3.04 11.39 -14.55
N VAL A 122 -3.29 10.51 -15.52
CA VAL A 122 -3.60 10.90 -16.90
C VAL A 122 -4.89 11.72 -16.96
N LYS A 123 -5.95 11.33 -16.23
CA LYS A 123 -7.22 12.07 -16.19
C LYS A 123 -7.07 13.51 -15.71
N ILE A 124 -6.15 13.76 -14.77
CA ILE A 124 -5.87 15.12 -14.26
C ILE A 124 -4.74 15.82 -15.02
N GLY A 125 -4.36 15.31 -16.20
CA GLY A 125 -3.40 15.92 -17.10
C GLY A 125 -1.92 15.70 -16.74
N ILE A 126 -1.61 14.81 -15.80
CA ILE A 126 -0.22 14.50 -15.41
C ILE A 126 0.27 13.29 -16.21
N THR A 127 1.01 13.57 -17.29
CA THR A 127 1.54 12.55 -18.22
C THR A 127 3.08 12.54 -18.28
N ALA A 128 3.74 13.29 -17.41
CA ALA A 128 5.19 13.40 -17.43
C ALA A 128 5.85 12.04 -17.08
N PRO A 129 6.91 11.61 -17.80
CA PRO A 129 7.67 10.43 -17.44
C PRO A 129 8.18 10.52 -15.99
N GLY A 130 8.04 9.42 -15.23
CA GLY A 130 8.44 9.35 -13.82
C GLY A 130 7.48 10.03 -12.84
N ALA A 131 6.32 10.55 -13.29
CA ALA A 131 5.34 11.15 -12.39
C ALA A 131 4.79 10.12 -11.38
N LEU A 132 4.48 8.91 -11.84
CA LEU A 132 4.03 7.82 -10.99
C LEU A 132 5.09 7.46 -9.93
N ASP A 133 6.35 7.31 -10.36
CA ASP A 133 7.45 6.94 -9.46
C ASP A 133 7.71 8.03 -8.40
N MET A 134 7.64 9.30 -8.81
CA MET A 134 7.78 10.41 -7.87
C MET A 134 6.64 10.48 -6.86
N LEU A 135 5.41 10.29 -7.32
CA LEU A 135 4.23 10.30 -6.43
C LEU A 135 4.30 9.15 -5.43
N THR A 136 4.60 7.94 -5.90
CA THR A 136 4.72 6.76 -5.02
C THR A 136 5.87 6.92 -4.02
N ALA A 137 7.03 7.42 -4.44
CA ALA A 137 8.15 7.69 -3.54
C ALA A 137 7.79 8.72 -2.46
N LEU A 138 7.09 9.80 -2.84
CA LEU A 138 6.69 10.86 -1.93
C LEU A 138 5.67 10.37 -0.89
N THR A 139 4.61 9.70 -1.34
CA THR A 139 3.55 9.21 -0.46
C THR A 139 4.01 8.06 0.42
N THR A 140 4.81 7.13 -0.13
CA THR A 140 5.42 6.05 0.65
C THR A 140 6.40 6.60 1.69
N GLY A 141 7.19 7.62 1.35
CA GLY A 141 8.08 8.27 2.30
C GLY A 141 7.33 8.91 3.47
N LEU A 142 6.23 9.60 3.21
CA LEU A 142 5.38 10.19 4.27
C LEU A 142 4.76 9.10 5.16
N ALA A 143 4.26 8.01 4.57
CA ALA A 143 3.70 6.90 5.32
C ALA A 143 4.76 6.22 6.21
N ASP A 144 5.94 5.94 5.66
CA ASP A 144 7.05 5.32 6.39
C ASP A 144 7.53 6.18 7.56
N GLN A 145 7.69 7.49 7.34
CA GLN A 145 8.05 8.43 8.39
C GLN A 145 6.97 8.52 9.48
N GLN A 146 5.69 8.50 9.11
CA GLN A 146 4.60 8.52 10.09
C GLN A 146 4.59 7.26 10.94
N ILE A 147 4.75 6.08 10.32
CA ILE A 147 4.77 4.79 11.02
C ILE A 147 6.00 4.67 11.93
N SER A 148 7.17 5.12 11.45
CA SER A 148 8.45 4.88 12.13
C SER A 148 8.79 5.93 13.19
N ASN A 149 8.41 7.20 12.99
CA ASN A 149 8.87 8.32 13.82
C ASN A 149 7.79 9.04 14.60
N ASP A 150 6.50 8.78 14.29
CA ASP A 150 5.37 9.38 15.02
C ASP A 150 4.16 8.44 15.01
N PRO A 151 4.30 7.19 15.51
CA PRO A 151 3.23 6.21 15.50
C PRO A 151 2.05 6.68 16.36
N GLY A 152 0.86 6.74 15.75
CA GLY A 152 -0.36 7.24 16.39
C GLY A 152 -0.49 8.75 16.47
N GLY A 153 0.51 9.52 16.02
CA GLY A 153 0.45 10.97 15.85
C GLY A 153 -0.01 11.40 14.45
N ASP A 154 0.27 12.64 14.09
CA ASP A 154 -0.13 13.22 12.80
C ASP A 154 0.95 14.11 12.13
N ARG A 155 2.18 14.07 12.66
CA ARG A 155 3.26 14.94 12.24
C ARG A 155 3.49 14.94 10.73
N TRP A 156 3.54 13.77 10.14
CA TRP A 156 3.82 13.59 8.72
C TRP A 156 2.54 13.63 7.87
N LEU A 157 1.39 13.30 8.48
CA LEU A 157 0.08 13.42 7.82
C LEU A 157 -0.26 14.87 7.49
N LYS A 158 0.14 15.82 8.32
CA LYS A 158 -0.04 17.27 8.10
C LYS A 158 0.70 17.80 6.87
N LEU A 159 1.75 17.09 6.40
CA LEU A 159 2.55 17.50 5.25
C LEU A 159 1.96 17.03 3.92
N VAL A 160 0.93 16.20 3.93
CA VAL A 160 0.37 15.59 2.71
C VAL A 160 -0.10 16.66 1.73
N ASP A 161 -0.80 17.67 2.19
CA ASP A 161 -1.33 18.74 1.33
C ASP A 161 -0.23 19.54 0.66
N GLU A 162 0.79 19.96 1.43
CA GLU A 162 1.95 20.69 0.92
C GLU A 162 2.76 19.82 -0.06
N ALA A 163 2.93 18.54 0.24
CA ALA A 163 3.63 17.61 -0.64
C ALA A 163 2.91 17.45 -1.98
N MET A 164 1.58 17.41 -2.00
CA MET A 164 0.79 17.32 -3.23
C MET A 164 0.82 18.62 -4.03
N GLU A 165 0.83 19.77 -3.35
CA GLU A 165 1.03 21.08 -4.01
C GLU A 165 2.40 21.17 -4.69
N MET A 166 3.48 20.80 -3.99
CA MET A 166 4.84 20.75 -4.53
C MET A 166 4.91 19.79 -5.74
N PHE A 167 4.34 18.60 -5.62
CA PHE A 167 4.32 17.63 -6.70
C PHE A 167 3.61 18.18 -7.94
N LEU A 168 2.39 18.73 -7.79
CA LEU A 168 1.63 19.31 -8.90
C LEU A 168 2.33 20.49 -9.54
N ALA A 169 2.89 21.40 -8.75
CA ALA A 169 3.65 22.55 -9.25
C ALA A 169 4.86 22.10 -10.08
N HIS A 170 5.58 21.06 -9.62
CA HIS A 170 6.70 20.49 -10.36
C HIS A 170 6.26 19.87 -11.70
N MET A 171 5.17 19.08 -11.70
CA MET A 171 4.63 18.47 -12.91
C MET A 171 4.20 19.50 -13.94
N ASN A 172 3.54 20.57 -13.53
CA ASN A 172 3.14 21.68 -14.40
C ASN A 172 4.35 22.40 -15.04
N THR A 173 5.43 22.56 -14.29
CA THR A 173 6.66 23.17 -14.83
C THR A 173 7.30 22.29 -15.90
N ARG A 174 7.31 20.97 -15.72
CA ARG A 174 7.85 20.02 -16.71
C ARG A 174 7.04 20.00 -18.01
N THR A 175 5.73 20.09 -17.92
CA THR A 175 4.83 20.12 -19.08
C THR A 175 5.09 21.38 -19.92
N ARG A 176 5.23 22.55 -19.30
CA ARG A 176 5.52 23.83 -20.00
C ARG A 176 6.88 23.84 -20.71
N ARG A 177 7.89 23.13 -20.21
CA ARG A 177 9.21 23.04 -20.85
C ARG A 177 9.24 22.16 -22.10
N LYS A 178 8.30 21.22 -22.24
CA LYS A 178 8.20 20.36 -23.44
C LYS A 178 7.46 21.02 -24.62
N VAL A 179 6.72 22.09 -24.38
CA VAL A 179 5.92 22.80 -25.39
C VAL A 179 6.73 23.99 -26.01
N ARG A 180 7.88 24.30 -25.44
CA ARG A 180 8.83 25.27 -26.00
C ARG A 180 9.99 24.56 -26.73
#